data_14812af84120ab8d828df70f6ed5f917
#
_entry.id   14812af84120ab8d828df70f6ed5f917
#
_cell.length_a   1.000
_cell.length_b   1.000
_cell.length_c   1.000
_cell.angle_alpha   90.00
_cell.angle_beta   90.00
_cell.angle_gamma   90.00
#
_symmetry.space_group_name_H-M   'P 1'
#
loop_
_entity.id
_entity.type
_entity.pdbx_description
1 polymer ?
#
loop_
_entity_poly.entity_id
_entity_poly.type
_entity_poly.pdbx_seq_one_letter_code
_entity_poly.pdbx_strand_id
1 'polypeptide(L)'
;MFKIIEKQELAPEIIQIVVEAPVIAEKAQPGQFVVIIVDETGERIPLTLAGWDKARGSITLIFQRVGFTTNKLGALNIGDQIQHILGPLGHPTEIKKIGTVICIGGGVGIAEVYPVSRAFKEAGNRLIGIIGARSKNLLILEKQMQGVSDELFITTDDGTYVRQGLVTDVLKELFETIEKSTQTKFPDLVYCIGPVPMMKAVAEFTKDYKVKTIVSLNPIMVDATGMCGSCRCSVGGKTVFGCVDGPDFDAHEVDFEELRLRLALFKNQEDSLKA
;
A
#
# COMPACT_ATOMS: atom_id res chain seq x y z
N MET A 1 10.39 -3.59 -23.43
CA MET A 1 11.31 -3.52 -22.27
C MET A 1 11.21 -2.13 -21.66
N PHE A 2 11.37 -2.02 -20.34
CA PHE A 2 11.11 -0.80 -19.56
C PHE A 2 12.40 -0.39 -18.86
N LYS A 3 12.93 0.79 -19.18
CA LYS A 3 14.24 1.25 -18.69
C LYS A 3 14.13 1.86 -17.31
N ILE A 4 15.00 1.49 -16.38
CA ILE A 4 15.16 2.14 -15.09
C ILE A 4 15.94 3.45 -15.31
N ILE A 5 15.35 4.58 -14.92
CA ILE A 5 15.94 5.91 -15.10
C ILE A 5 16.42 6.54 -13.80
N GLU A 6 15.88 6.08 -12.66
CA GLU A 6 16.35 6.44 -11.33
C GLU A 6 16.27 5.24 -10.39
N LYS A 7 17.16 5.20 -9.40
CA LYS A 7 17.16 4.21 -8.33
C LYS A 7 17.69 4.84 -7.05
N GLN A 8 16.99 4.56 -5.94
CA GLN A 8 17.39 5.01 -4.62
C GLN A 8 17.04 3.95 -3.59
N GLU A 9 17.90 3.72 -2.62
CA GLU A 9 17.58 3.01 -1.39
C GLU A 9 16.99 4.01 -0.39
N LEU A 10 15.69 3.84 -0.05
CA LEU A 10 14.98 4.73 0.87
C LEU A 10 15.22 4.35 2.32
N ALA A 11 15.39 3.05 2.56
CA ALA A 11 15.64 2.43 3.86
C ALA A 11 16.30 1.06 3.63
N PRO A 12 16.86 0.41 4.64
CA PRO A 12 17.42 -0.93 4.50
C PRO A 12 16.43 -1.88 3.82
N GLU A 13 16.85 -2.47 2.70
CA GLU A 13 16.04 -3.37 1.88
C GLU A 13 14.81 -2.73 1.19
N ILE A 14 14.58 -1.41 1.31
CA ILE A 14 13.47 -0.72 0.63
C ILE A 14 14.02 0.14 -0.49
N ILE A 15 13.70 -0.26 -1.71
CA ILE A 15 14.21 0.34 -2.95
C ILE A 15 13.10 1.10 -3.65
N GLN A 16 13.43 2.29 -4.12
CA GLN A 16 12.65 3.04 -5.09
C GLN A 16 13.32 2.94 -6.45
N ILE A 17 12.53 2.67 -7.47
CA ILE A 17 12.95 2.81 -8.88
C ILE A 17 11.96 3.70 -9.62
N VAL A 18 12.46 4.48 -10.57
CA VAL A 18 11.66 5.20 -11.56
C VAL A 18 11.91 4.57 -12.91
N VAL A 19 10.83 4.22 -13.61
CA VAL A 19 10.87 3.42 -14.84
C VAL A 19 10.15 4.17 -15.96
N GLU A 20 10.75 4.20 -17.15
CA GLU A 20 10.09 4.71 -18.36
C GLU A 20 8.93 3.80 -18.76
N ALA A 21 7.70 4.32 -18.65
CA ALA A 21 6.46 3.59 -18.96
C ALA A 21 5.34 4.58 -19.35
N PRO A 22 5.48 5.29 -20.50
CA PRO A 22 4.60 6.42 -20.84
C PRO A 22 3.12 6.04 -20.95
N VAL A 23 2.81 4.87 -21.50
CA VAL A 23 1.43 4.39 -21.64
C VAL A 23 0.78 4.12 -20.27
N ILE A 24 1.57 3.61 -19.31
CA ILE A 24 1.09 3.37 -17.95
C ILE A 24 0.96 4.69 -17.19
N ALA A 25 1.98 5.56 -17.28
CA ALA A 25 1.98 6.86 -16.61
C ALA A 25 0.79 7.74 -17.03
N GLU A 26 0.39 7.71 -18.31
CA GLU A 26 -0.76 8.46 -18.82
C GLU A 26 -2.08 8.04 -18.17
N LYS A 27 -2.25 6.75 -17.89
CA LYS A 27 -3.50 6.16 -17.41
C LYS A 27 -3.53 5.91 -15.90
N ALA A 28 -2.39 5.99 -15.24
CA ALA A 28 -2.23 5.68 -13.82
C ALA A 28 -3.13 6.55 -12.93
N GLN A 29 -3.74 5.92 -11.93
CA GLN A 29 -4.58 6.54 -10.92
C GLN A 29 -4.22 6.01 -9.52
N PRO A 30 -4.55 6.74 -8.43
CA PRO A 30 -4.28 6.30 -7.06
C PRO A 30 -4.90 4.93 -6.75
N GLY A 31 -4.19 4.10 -5.98
CA GLY A 31 -4.64 2.76 -5.58
C GLY A 31 -4.39 1.67 -6.62
N GLN A 32 -3.96 2.02 -7.83
CA GLN A 32 -3.64 1.03 -8.87
C GLN A 32 -2.22 0.49 -8.71
N PHE A 33 -1.98 -0.65 -9.34
CA PHE A 33 -0.70 -1.37 -9.33
C PHE A 33 -0.28 -1.80 -10.75
N VAL A 34 0.91 -2.31 -10.86
CA VAL A 34 1.44 -2.98 -12.05
C VAL A 34 1.90 -4.37 -11.70
N VAL A 35 1.94 -5.27 -12.68
CA VAL A 35 2.63 -6.55 -12.56
C VAL A 35 3.90 -6.49 -13.38
N ILE A 36 5.01 -6.88 -12.79
CA ILE A 36 6.31 -6.89 -13.45
C ILE A 36 6.85 -8.31 -13.62
N ILE A 37 7.61 -8.51 -14.69
CA ILE A 37 8.46 -9.66 -14.95
C ILE A 37 9.86 -9.11 -15.20
N VAL A 38 10.81 -9.47 -14.33
CA VAL A 38 12.16 -8.89 -14.37
C VAL A 38 12.91 -9.34 -15.62
N ASP A 39 12.86 -10.64 -15.92
CA ASP A 39 13.50 -11.27 -17.10
C ASP A 39 12.74 -12.54 -17.54
N GLU A 40 13.29 -13.27 -18.52
CA GLU A 40 12.64 -14.44 -19.15
C GLU A 40 12.28 -15.57 -18.16
N THR A 41 12.98 -15.68 -17.05
CA THR A 41 12.74 -16.68 -16.00
C THR A 41 12.03 -16.09 -14.78
N GLY A 42 11.63 -14.82 -14.86
CA GLY A 42 11.07 -14.06 -13.75
C GLY A 42 9.62 -14.45 -13.44
N GLU A 43 9.31 -14.53 -12.16
CA GLU A 43 7.93 -14.59 -11.70
C GLU A 43 7.23 -13.25 -11.91
N ARG A 44 5.91 -13.30 -11.95
CA ARG A 44 5.07 -12.10 -11.95
C ARG A 44 4.85 -11.63 -10.54
N ILE A 45 5.22 -10.39 -10.23
CA ILE A 45 4.96 -9.77 -8.94
C ILE A 45 4.15 -8.48 -9.10
N PRO A 46 3.11 -8.27 -8.27
CA PRO A 46 2.38 -7.01 -8.22
C PRO A 46 3.18 -5.98 -7.42
N LEU A 47 3.25 -4.75 -7.93
CA LEU A 47 3.80 -3.60 -7.22
C LEU A 47 2.88 -2.41 -7.39
N THR A 48 2.52 -1.77 -6.28
CA THR A 48 1.69 -0.58 -6.30
C THR A 48 2.39 0.60 -6.96
N LEU A 49 1.64 1.39 -7.72
CA LEU A 49 2.12 2.65 -8.30
C LEU A 49 2.27 3.69 -7.18
N ALA A 50 3.49 3.85 -6.66
CA ALA A 50 3.81 4.84 -5.64
C ALA A 50 3.82 6.28 -6.17
N GLY A 51 3.91 6.43 -7.50
CA GLY A 51 3.83 7.71 -8.19
C GLY A 51 3.94 7.54 -9.70
N TRP A 52 3.63 8.62 -10.42
CA TRP A 52 3.78 8.70 -11.86
C TRP A 52 3.93 10.16 -12.31
N ASP A 53 4.63 10.34 -13.41
CA ASP A 53 4.80 11.63 -14.07
C ASP A 53 4.40 11.48 -15.55
N LYS A 54 3.25 12.07 -15.90
CA LYS A 54 2.72 12.02 -17.27
C LYS A 54 3.61 12.76 -18.25
N ALA A 55 4.16 13.89 -17.85
CA ALA A 55 5.01 14.72 -18.73
C ALA A 55 6.34 14.01 -19.05
N ARG A 56 6.89 13.32 -18.05
CA ARG A 56 8.12 12.53 -18.20
C ARG A 56 7.86 11.13 -18.75
N GLY A 57 6.61 10.66 -18.74
CA GLY A 57 6.24 9.31 -19.16
C GLY A 57 6.83 8.24 -18.25
N SER A 58 6.86 8.46 -16.94
CA SER A 58 7.51 7.55 -16.00
C SER A 58 6.60 7.17 -14.83
N ILE A 59 6.87 5.99 -14.26
CA ILE A 59 6.22 5.49 -13.04
C ILE A 59 7.25 5.28 -11.94
N THR A 60 6.82 5.46 -10.69
CA THR A 60 7.63 5.19 -9.49
C THR A 60 7.12 3.94 -8.81
N LEU A 61 8.01 3.00 -8.56
CA LEU A 61 7.76 1.78 -7.82
C LEU A 61 8.63 1.76 -6.57
N ILE A 62 8.05 1.40 -5.43
CA ILE A 62 8.76 1.24 -4.15
C ILE A 62 8.45 -0.17 -3.66
N PHE A 63 9.47 -0.93 -3.33
CA PHE A 63 9.33 -2.31 -2.91
C PHE A 63 10.40 -2.69 -1.90
N GLN A 64 10.10 -3.72 -1.11
CA GLN A 64 11.04 -4.30 -0.16
C GLN A 64 11.66 -5.58 -0.75
N ARG A 65 12.97 -5.74 -0.60
CA ARG A 65 13.70 -6.94 -1.00
C ARG A 65 13.50 -8.05 0.02
N VAL A 66 12.43 -8.83 -0.12
CA VAL A 66 12.05 -9.91 0.83
C VAL A 66 12.01 -11.29 0.20
N GLY A 67 11.98 -11.40 -1.13
CA GLY A 67 11.88 -12.65 -1.87
C GLY A 67 12.78 -12.67 -3.08
N PHE A 68 12.82 -13.81 -3.79
CA PHE A 68 13.69 -14.03 -4.95
C PHE A 68 13.55 -12.92 -6.01
N THR A 69 12.33 -12.65 -6.46
CA THR A 69 12.06 -11.69 -7.54
C THR A 69 12.33 -10.24 -7.11
N THR A 70 12.00 -9.85 -5.88
CA THR A 70 12.29 -8.51 -5.37
C THR A 70 13.79 -8.28 -5.14
N ASN A 71 14.56 -9.31 -4.77
CA ASN A 71 16.02 -9.24 -4.72
C ASN A 71 16.61 -9.06 -6.12
N LYS A 72 16.12 -9.82 -7.10
CA LYS A 72 16.54 -9.72 -8.50
C LYS A 72 16.24 -8.33 -9.07
N LEU A 73 15.04 -7.79 -8.84
CA LEU A 73 14.67 -6.43 -9.24
C LEU A 73 15.56 -5.39 -8.56
N GLY A 74 15.81 -5.56 -7.26
CA GLY A 74 16.67 -4.66 -6.48
C GLY A 74 18.14 -4.69 -6.89
N ALA A 75 18.61 -5.74 -7.58
CA ALA A 75 19.97 -5.82 -8.12
C ALA A 75 20.15 -5.04 -9.43
N LEU A 76 19.07 -4.72 -10.16
CA LEU A 76 19.15 -3.91 -11.39
C LEU A 76 19.64 -2.50 -11.08
N ASN A 77 20.35 -1.89 -12.05
CA ASN A 77 20.92 -0.55 -11.96
C ASN A 77 20.20 0.45 -12.87
N ILE A 78 20.52 1.73 -12.73
CA ILE A 78 20.07 2.76 -13.66
C ILE A 78 20.61 2.41 -15.06
N GLY A 79 19.72 2.41 -16.05
CA GLY A 79 20.01 2.01 -17.42
C GLY A 79 19.62 0.58 -17.76
N ASP A 80 19.50 -0.30 -16.76
CA ASP A 80 19.00 -1.66 -16.96
C ASP A 80 17.51 -1.67 -17.33
N GLN A 81 17.06 -2.80 -17.85
CA GLN A 81 15.70 -2.94 -18.37
C GLN A 81 14.93 -4.03 -17.63
N ILE A 82 13.70 -3.73 -17.29
CA ILE A 82 12.69 -4.70 -16.87
C ILE A 82 12.01 -5.23 -18.12
N GLN A 83 11.87 -6.54 -18.23
CA GLN A 83 11.39 -7.18 -19.46
C GLN A 83 9.92 -6.83 -19.75
N HIS A 84 9.04 -7.00 -18.77
CA HIS A 84 7.62 -6.68 -18.92
C HIS A 84 7.09 -5.92 -17.72
N ILE A 85 6.23 -4.94 -18.00
CA ILE A 85 5.36 -4.28 -17.01
C ILE A 85 3.96 -4.24 -17.62
N LEU A 86 3.00 -4.84 -16.94
CA LEU A 86 1.59 -4.83 -17.30
C LEU A 86 0.83 -3.90 -16.35
N GLY A 87 0.09 -2.97 -16.89
CA GLY A 87 -0.71 -2.04 -16.07
C GLY A 87 -1.15 -0.78 -16.83
N PRO A 88 -1.80 0.17 -16.12
CA PRO A 88 -2.20 0.05 -14.73
C PRO A 88 -3.29 -1.01 -14.54
N LEU A 89 -3.29 -1.71 -13.41
CA LEU A 89 -4.21 -2.77 -13.04
C LEU A 89 -4.97 -2.42 -11.75
N GLY A 90 -6.05 -3.14 -11.51
CA GLY A 90 -6.96 -2.90 -10.39
C GLY A 90 -7.85 -1.68 -10.58
N HIS A 91 -8.92 -1.61 -9.78
CA HIS A 91 -9.74 -0.41 -9.73
C HIS A 91 -9.02 0.71 -9.00
N PRO A 92 -9.06 1.95 -9.51
CA PRO A 92 -8.53 3.09 -8.77
C PRO A 92 -9.33 3.33 -7.50
N THR A 93 -8.68 3.82 -6.45
CA THR A 93 -9.35 4.28 -5.23
C THR A 93 -10.38 5.36 -5.55
N GLU A 94 -11.57 5.24 -5.02
CA GLU A 94 -12.64 6.23 -5.21
C GLU A 94 -12.33 7.51 -4.44
N ILE A 95 -11.83 8.53 -5.13
CA ILE A 95 -11.47 9.82 -4.53
C ILE A 95 -12.64 10.79 -4.65
N LYS A 96 -13.18 11.23 -3.50
CA LYS A 96 -14.25 12.24 -3.40
C LYS A 96 -13.98 13.20 -2.26
N LYS A 97 -14.53 14.41 -2.35
CA LYS A 97 -14.60 15.31 -1.20
C LYS A 97 -15.69 14.82 -0.27
N ILE A 98 -15.31 14.26 0.87
CA ILE A 98 -16.23 13.65 1.85
C ILE A 98 -16.11 14.27 3.25
N GLY A 99 -15.01 14.99 3.52
CA GLY A 99 -14.79 15.63 4.80
C GLY A 99 -13.43 15.30 5.41
N THR A 100 -13.40 14.54 6.50
CA THR A 100 -12.15 14.13 7.16
C THR A 100 -11.80 12.69 6.80
N VAL A 101 -10.59 12.49 6.29
CA VAL A 101 -10.04 11.19 5.92
C VAL A 101 -8.80 10.89 6.76
N ILE A 102 -8.76 9.71 7.37
CA ILE A 102 -7.55 9.18 8.00
C ILE A 102 -6.90 8.18 7.04
N CYS A 103 -5.64 8.43 6.65
CA CYS A 103 -4.85 7.53 5.83
C CYS A 103 -3.76 6.88 6.68
N ILE A 104 -3.77 5.54 6.75
CA ILE A 104 -2.88 4.75 7.61
C ILE A 104 -1.94 3.91 6.74
N GLY A 105 -0.63 4.09 6.92
CA GLY A 105 0.41 3.33 6.22
C GLY A 105 1.36 2.61 7.18
N GLY A 106 1.58 1.30 6.97
CA GLY A 106 2.53 0.51 7.77
C GLY A 106 3.66 -0.09 6.95
N GLY A 107 4.92 0.14 7.36
CA GLY A 107 6.09 -0.37 6.64
C GLY A 107 6.14 0.13 5.18
N VAL A 108 6.33 -0.79 4.22
CA VAL A 108 6.32 -0.42 2.79
C VAL A 108 4.97 0.10 2.31
N GLY A 109 3.87 -0.24 3.00
CA GLY A 109 2.52 0.30 2.71
C GLY A 109 2.42 1.83 2.80
N ILE A 110 3.41 2.51 3.43
CA ILE A 110 3.50 3.97 3.38
C ILE A 110 3.67 4.47 1.95
N ALA A 111 4.42 3.74 1.11
CA ALA A 111 4.60 4.07 -0.30
C ALA A 111 3.29 3.93 -1.11
N GLU A 112 2.44 3.03 -0.67
CA GLU A 112 1.16 2.73 -1.33
C GLU A 112 0.07 3.70 -0.90
N VAL A 113 0.03 4.09 0.39
CA VAL A 113 -0.95 5.04 0.91
C VAL A 113 -0.67 6.48 0.47
N TYR A 114 0.59 6.82 0.17
CA TYR A 114 0.97 8.18 -0.20
C TYR A 114 0.22 8.77 -1.41
N PRO A 115 0.16 8.09 -2.59
CA PRO A 115 -0.57 8.64 -3.74
C PRO A 115 -2.07 8.79 -3.47
N VAL A 116 -2.66 7.91 -2.67
CA VAL A 116 -4.06 7.98 -2.25
C VAL A 116 -4.28 9.17 -1.30
N SER A 117 -3.39 9.35 -0.32
CA SER A 117 -3.40 10.49 0.61
C SER A 117 -3.33 11.81 -0.13
N ARG A 118 -2.41 11.92 -1.10
CA ARG A 118 -2.28 13.11 -1.94
C ARG A 118 -3.57 13.39 -2.71
N ALA A 119 -4.16 12.37 -3.31
CA ALA A 119 -5.39 12.55 -4.09
C ALA A 119 -6.58 12.97 -3.20
N PHE A 120 -6.75 12.41 -2.00
CA PHE A 120 -7.77 12.88 -1.06
C PHE A 120 -7.55 14.32 -0.64
N LYS A 121 -6.30 14.73 -0.39
CA LYS A 121 -5.95 16.12 -0.06
C LYS A 121 -6.26 17.06 -1.21
N GLU A 122 -5.86 16.72 -2.42
CA GLU A 122 -6.14 17.50 -3.64
C GLU A 122 -7.65 17.62 -3.92
N ALA A 123 -8.45 16.63 -3.55
CA ALA A 123 -9.93 16.66 -3.61
C ALA A 123 -10.57 17.59 -2.56
N GLY A 124 -9.78 18.20 -1.66
CA GLY A 124 -10.24 19.17 -0.67
C GLY A 124 -10.75 18.55 0.63
N ASN A 125 -10.28 17.35 0.98
CA ASN A 125 -10.52 16.73 2.29
C ASN A 125 -9.53 17.27 3.34
N ARG A 126 -9.94 17.21 4.61
CA ARG A 126 -8.99 17.25 5.72
C ARG A 126 -8.34 15.89 5.83
N LEU A 127 -7.02 15.84 5.73
CA LEU A 127 -6.25 14.61 5.75
C LEU A 127 -5.46 14.48 7.04
N ILE A 128 -5.68 13.38 7.75
CA ILE A 128 -4.88 12.95 8.90
C ILE A 128 -4.06 11.74 8.45
N GLY A 129 -2.74 11.87 8.46
CA GLY A 129 -1.82 10.78 8.17
C GLY A 129 -1.42 10.05 9.45
N ILE A 130 -1.39 8.72 9.42
CA ILE A 130 -0.78 7.89 10.47
C ILE A 130 0.19 6.95 9.77
N ILE A 131 1.48 7.06 10.05
CA ILE A 131 2.49 6.18 9.47
C ILE A 131 3.28 5.48 10.56
N GLY A 132 3.60 4.23 10.31
CA GLY A 132 4.33 3.41 11.29
C GLY A 132 5.33 2.46 10.65
N ALA A 133 6.43 2.21 11.36
CA ALA A 133 7.44 1.22 11.01
C ALA A 133 7.95 0.53 12.27
N ARG A 134 8.67 -0.60 12.12
CA ARG A 134 9.29 -1.27 13.28
C ARG A 134 10.31 -0.36 13.98
N SER A 135 11.05 0.45 13.23
CA SER A 135 12.10 1.33 13.73
C SER A 135 12.28 2.55 12.81
N LYS A 136 12.96 3.59 13.32
CA LYS A 136 13.22 4.83 12.58
C LYS A 136 13.85 4.62 11.21
N ASN A 137 14.82 3.73 11.11
CA ASN A 137 15.55 3.47 9.87
C ASN A 137 14.72 2.77 8.78
N LEU A 138 13.54 2.25 9.13
CA LEU A 138 12.59 1.64 8.18
C LEU A 138 11.43 2.58 7.82
N LEU A 139 11.37 3.78 8.41
CA LEU A 139 10.36 4.77 8.09
C LEU A 139 10.71 5.46 6.77
N ILE A 140 9.79 5.41 5.83
CA ILE A 140 9.95 5.99 4.49
C ILE A 140 8.93 7.11 4.25
N LEU A 141 9.20 7.98 3.29
CA LEU A 141 8.29 9.02 2.77
C LEU A 141 7.68 9.96 3.84
N GLU A 142 8.35 10.15 4.99
CA GLU A 142 7.87 11.03 6.05
C GLU A 142 7.61 12.45 5.55
N LYS A 143 8.57 13.04 4.82
CA LYS A 143 8.44 14.41 4.29
C LYS A 143 7.30 14.53 3.28
N GLN A 144 7.13 13.51 2.45
CA GLN A 144 6.06 13.46 1.45
C GLN A 144 4.69 13.38 2.14
N MET A 145 4.55 12.49 3.12
CA MET A 145 3.32 12.38 3.91
C MET A 145 3.03 13.65 4.70
N GLN A 146 4.05 14.30 5.29
CA GLN A 146 3.91 15.59 5.96
C GLN A 146 3.40 16.68 5.01
N GLY A 147 3.85 16.69 3.75
CA GLY A 147 3.47 17.68 2.75
C GLY A 147 2.02 17.56 2.26
N VAL A 148 1.38 16.41 2.44
CA VAL A 148 -0.02 16.16 2.01
C VAL A 148 -1.00 16.05 3.17
N SER A 149 -0.54 15.93 4.41
CA SER A 149 -1.38 15.78 5.61
C SER A 149 -1.58 17.12 6.30
N ASP A 150 -2.79 17.37 6.82
CA ASP A 150 -3.04 18.49 7.74
C ASP A 150 -2.45 18.17 9.12
N GLU A 151 -2.48 16.89 9.50
CA GLU A 151 -1.83 16.36 10.70
C GLU A 151 -1.16 15.03 10.33
N LEU A 152 0.08 14.83 10.79
CA LEU A 152 0.81 13.58 10.59
C LEU A 152 1.26 13.02 11.94
N PHE A 153 0.85 11.78 12.20
CA PHE A 153 1.29 11.00 13.36
C PHE A 153 2.26 9.91 12.92
N ILE A 154 3.33 9.75 13.69
CA ILE A 154 4.41 8.80 13.39
C ILE A 154 4.64 7.90 14.60
N THR A 155 4.72 6.59 14.36
CA THR A 155 5.05 5.61 15.40
C THR A 155 6.18 4.71 14.98
N THR A 156 6.93 4.20 15.95
CA THR A 156 7.85 3.08 15.76
C THR A 156 7.59 2.04 16.84
N ASP A 157 7.57 0.75 16.46
CA ASP A 157 7.28 -0.34 17.39
C ASP A 157 8.29 -0.38 18.54
N ASP A 158 9.58 -0.12 18.20
CA ASP A 158 10.72 -0.13 19.15
C ASP A 158 10.95 1.19 19.90
N GLY A 159 10.18 2.26 19.60
CA GLY A 159 10.31 3.57 20.22
C GLY A 159 11.53 4.37 19.81
N THR A 160 12.22 4.00 18.74
CA THR A 160 13.44 4.69 18.28
C THR A 160 13.17 6.06 17.64
N TYR A 161 11.89 6.39 17.34
CA TYR A 161 11.55 7.67 16.74
C TYR A 161 10.15 8.14 17.10
N VAL A 162 9.99 9.44 17.36
CA VAL A 162 8.79 10.20 17.74
C VAL A 162 8.04 9.57 18.90
N ARG A 163 7.44 8.38 18.67
CA ARG A 163 6.59 7.72 19.64
C ARG A 163 6.73 6.20 19.52
N GLN A 164 6.80 5.51 20.67
CA GLN A 164 6.67 4.06 20.72
C GLN A 164 5.21 3.66 20.62
N GLY A 165 4.90 2.64 19.81
CA GLY A 165 3.58 2.06 19.68
C GLY A 165 3.22 1.73 18.24
N LEU A 166 2.04 1.20 18.06
CA LEU A 166 1.48 0.82 16.78
C LEU A 166 0.61 1.96 16.20
N VAL A 167 0.38 1.95 14.90
CA VAL A 167 -0.55 2.89 14.24
C VAL A 167 -1.97 2.81 14.81
N THR A 168 -2.37 1.63 15.29
CA THR A 168 -3.65 1.40 15.98
C THR A 168 -3.76 2.11 17.31
N ASP A 169 -2.65 2.33 18.02
CA ASP A 169 -2.66 3.06 19.30
C ASP A 169 -2.95 4.54 19.06
N VAL A 170 -2.35 5.12 18.02
CA VAL A 170 -2.66 6.49 17.59
C VAL A 170 -4.12 6.61 17.16
N LEU A 171 -4.60 5.66 16.37
CA LEU A 171 -5.99 5.67 15.92
C LEU A 171 -6.97 5.66 17.10
N LYS A 172 -6.73 4.81 18.11
CA LYS A 172 -7.52 4.74 19.33
C LYS A 172 -7.54 6.07 20.07
N GLU A 173 -6.38 6.68 20.30
CA GLU A 173 -6.27 7.96 21.01
C GLU A 173 -6.97 9.11 20.27
N LEU A 174 -6.89 9.12 18.92
CA LEU A 174 -7.63 10.08 18.12
C LEU A 174 -9.13 9.93 18.33
N PHE A 175 -9.64 8.70 18.32
CA PHE A 175 -11.06 8.41 18.51
C PHE A 175 -11.51 8.75 19.94
N GLU A 176 -10.75 8.40 20.98
CA GLU A 176 -11.03 8.80 22.36
C GLU A 176 -11.04 10.32 22.54
N THR A 177 -10.17 11.04 21.84
CA THR A 177 -10.14 12.50 21.87
C THR A 177 -11.40 13.08 21.22
N ILE A 178 -11.84 12.47 20.11
CA ILE A 178 -13.07 12.86 19.43
C ILE A 178 -14.30 12.60 20.33
N GLU A 179 -14.37 11.45 20.98
CA GLU A 179 -15.47 11.11 21.91
C GLU A 179 -15.62 12.12 23.07
N LYS A 180 -14.48 12.60 23.57
CA LYS A 180 -14.47 13.61 24.66
C LYS A 180 -14.80 15.02 24.16
N SER A 181 -14.83 15.24 22.84
CA SER A 181 -15.09 16.54 22.21
C SER A 181 -16.54 16.64 21.77
N THR A 182 -17.22 17.72 22.16
CA THR A 182 -18.58 18.02 21.66
C THR A 182 -18.59 18.69 20.29
N GLN A 183 -17.42 19.06 19.75
CA GLN A 183 -17.28 19.85 18.52
C GLN A 183 -16.63 19.06 17.36
N THR A 184 -16.00 17.92 17.65
CA THR A 184 -15.28 17.15 16.65
C THR A 184 -16.09 15.92 16.24
N LYS A 185 -16.24 15.70 14.94
CA LYS A 185 -16.89 14.50 14.38
C LYS A 185 -15.87 13.42 14.11
N PHE A 186 -16.31 12.15 14.16
CA PHE A 186 -15.53 11.03 13.66
C PHE A 186 -15.15 11.24 12.19
N PRO A 187 -14.06 10.64 11.72
CA PRO A 187 -13.66 10.71 10.31
C PRO A 187 -14.75 10.09 9.43
N ASP A 188 -14.88 10.62 8.23
CA ASP A 188 -15.83 10.12 7.23
C ASP A 188 -15.29 8.85 6.54
N LEU A 189 -13.95 8.65 6.58
CA LEU A 189 -13.27 7.49 6.02
C LEU A 189 -11.95 7.23 6.75
N VAL A 190 -11.69 5.96 7.01
CA VAL A 190 -10.33 5.42 7.30
C VAL A 190 -9.88 4.61 6.10
N TYR A 191 -8.71 4.94 5.55
CA TYR A 191 -8.06 4.21 4.46
C TYR A 191 -6.75 3.62 4.96
N CYS A 192 -6.57 2.30 4.83
CA CYS A 192 -5.46 1.61 5.48
C CYS A 192 -4.75 0.64 4.54
N ILE A 193 -3.43 0.74 4.47
CA ILE A 193 -2.56 -0.16 3.71
C ILE A 193 -1.37 -0.59 4.58
N GLY A 194 -1.09 -1.88 4.60
CA GLY A 194 0.07 -2.43 5.30
C GLY A 194 -0.06 -3.92 5.62
N PRO A 195 0.66 -4.42 6.61
CA PRO A 195 0.59 -5.83 7.01
C PRO A 195 -0.84 -6.26 7.37
N VAL A 196 -1.22 -7.48 6.97
CA VAL A 196 -2.58 -8.02 7.23
C VAL A 196 -3.02 -7.90 8.69
N PRO A 197 -2.16 -8.20 9.71
CA PRO A 197 -2.56 -8.01 11.10
C PRO A 197 -2.90 -6.58 11.46
N MET A 198 -2.19 -5.60 10.87
CA MET A 198 -2.46 -4.18 11.08
C MET A 198 -3.82 -3.78 10.47
N MET A 199 -4.08 -4.15 9.22
CA MET A 199 -5.35 -3.88 8.53
C MET A 199 -6.53 -4.50 9.27
N LYS A 200 -6.38 -5.76 9.75
CA LYS A 200 -7.37 -6.44 10.58
C LYS A 200 -7.67 -5.66 11.86
N ALA A 201 -6.63 -5.25 12.60
CA ALA A 201 -6.81 -4.53 13.85
C ALA A 201 -7.47 -3.15 13.65
N VAL A 202 -7.14 -2.44 12.56
CA VAL A 202 -7.81 -1.19 12.18
C VAL A 202 -9.28 -1.45 11.84
N ALA A 203 -9.58 -2.49 11.05
CA ALA A 203 -10.94 -2.85 10.68
C ALA A 203 -11.81 -3.21 11.89
N GLU A 204 -11.30 -4.06 12.78
CA GLU A 204 -12.00 -4.45 14.01
C GLU A 204 -12.30 -3.22 14.89
N PHE A 205 -11.32 -2.35 15.08
CA PHE A 205 -11.48 -1.15 15.88
C PHE A 205 -12.52 -0.18 15.29
N THR A 206 -12.42 0.14 14.01
CA THR A 206 -13.32 1.12 13.37
C THR A 206 -14.75 0.62 13.20
N LYS A 207 -14.95 -0.71 13.21
CA LYS A 207 -16.27 -1.34 13.13
C LYS A 207 -17.18 -0.96 14.29
N ASP A 208 -16.63 -0.91 15.52
CA ASP A 208 -17.39 -0.53 16.72
C ASP A 208 -17.90 0.91 16.63
N TYR A 209 -17.17 1.78 15.97
CA TYR A 209 -17.53 3.19 15.73
C TYR A 209 -18.35 3.40 14.46
N LYS A 210 -18.60 2.35 13.67
CA LYS A 210 -19.31 2.41 12.38
C LYS A 210 -18.70 3.41 11.39
N VAL A 211 -17.40 3.62 11.48
CA VAL A 211 -16.66 4.49 10.55
C VAL A 211 -16.29 3.69 9.33
N LYS A 212 -16.70 4.16 8.14
CA LYS A 212 -16.34 3.52 6.87
C LYS A 212 -14.83 3.32 6.80
N THR A 213 -14.41 2.08 6.56
CA THR A 213 -12.99 1.73 6.50
C THR A 213 -12.71 0.94 5.24
N ILE A 214 -11.74 1.41 4.46
CA ILE A 214 -11.25 0.74 3.26
C ILE A 214 -9.84 0.22 3.52
N VAL A 215 -9.59 -1.00 3.09
CA VAL A 215 -8.24 -1.60 3.07
C VAL A 215 -7.86 -1.96 1.64
N SER A 216 -6.60 -1.73 1.30
CA SER A 216 -6.03 -2.19 0.04
C SER A 216 -5.35 -3.54 0.29
N LEU A 217 -5.92 -4.61 -0.27
CA LEU A 217 -5.47 -5.97 -0.04
C LEU A 217 -4.32 -6.35 -0.98
N ASN A 218 -3.40 -7.14 -0.46
CA ASN A 218 -2.22 -7.65 -1.18
C ASN A 218 -2.20 -9.19 -1.27
N PRO A 219 -3.24 -9.84 -1.83
CA PRO A 219 -3.23 -11.28 -1.99
C PRO A 219 -2.14 -11.72 -2.98
N ILE A 220 -1.78 -13.01 -2.94
CA ILE A 220 -0.86 -13.58 -3.94
C ILE A 220 -1.48 -13.44 -5.32
N MET A 221 -0.75 -12.79 -6.23
CA MET A 221 -1.16 -12.60 -7.63
C MET A 221 -0.19 -13.31 -8.56
N VAL A 222 -0.73 -14.03 -9.57
CA VAL A 222 0.07 -14.74 -10.57
C VAL A 222 -0.10 -14.08 -11.93
N ASP A 223 -1.31 -14.05 -12.51
CA ASP A 223 -1.52 -13.40 -13.82
C ASP A 223 -2.06 -11.96 -13.70
N ALA A 224 -2.76 -11.66 -12.63
CA ALA A 224 -3.39 -10.36 -12.33
C ALA A 224 -4.43 -9.89 -13.36
N THR A 225 -5.00 -10.81 -14.14
CA THR A 225 -6.03 -10.52 -15.19
C THR A 225 -7.40 -11.08 -14.85
N GLY A 226 -7.57 -11.68 -13.66
CA GLY A 226 -8.83 -12.29 -13.20
C GLY A 226 -9.05 -13.74 -13.66
N MET A 227 -8.09 -14.33 -14.40
CA MET A 227 -8.28 -15.67 -14.96
C MET A 227 -7.83 -16.81 -14.03
N CYS A 228 -6.69 -16.65 -13.35
CA CYS A 228 -6.09 -17.75 -12.58
C CYS A 228 -6.71 -17.97 -11.18
N GLY A 229 -7.42 -16.99 -10.63
CA GLY A 229 -8.04 -17.07 -9.31
C GLY A 229 -7.07 -17.09 -8.12
N SER A 230 -5.76 -16.88 -8.32
CA SER A 230 -4.77 -16.88 -7.22
C SER A 230 -5.04 -15.80 -6.19
N CYS A 231 -5.50 -14.63 -6.64
CA CYS A 231 -5.75 -13.46 -5.79
C CYS A 231 -7.16 -13.42 -5.18
N ARG A 232 -7.87 -14.56 -5.13
CA ARG A 232 -9.20 -14.61 -4.52
C ARG A 232 -9.14 -14.30 -3.02
N CYS A 233 -10.10 -13.51 -2.58
CA CYS A 233 -10.36 -13.17 -1.19
C CYS A 233 -11.84 -13.35 -0.91
N SER A 234 -12.21 -13.56 0.35
CA SER A 234 -13.61 -13.53 0.80
C SER A 234 -13.94 -12.15 1.36
N VAL A 235 -14.92 -11.48 0.75
CA VAL A 235 -15.43 -10.17 1.18
C VAL A 235 -16.96 -10.22 1.19
N GLY A 236 -17.59 -9.92 2.33
CA GLY A 236 -19.06 -10.00 2.48
C GLY A 236 -19.62 -11.39 2.19
N GLY A 237 -18.86 -12.45 2.51
CA GLY A 237 -19.23 -13.84 2.24
C GLY A 237 -19.19 -14.25 0.75
N LYS A 238 -18.62 -13.39 -0.12
CA LYS A 238 -18.46 -13.65 -1.56
C LYS A 238 -16.98 -13.78 -1.90
N THR A 239 -16.68 -14.64 -2.87
CA THR A 239 -15.34 -14.69 -3.47
C THR A 239 -15.17 -13.54 -4.44
N VAL A 240 -14.13 -12.74 -4.26
CA VAL A 240 -13.69 -11.64 -5.13
C VAL A 240 -12.23 -11.84 -5.53
N PHE A 241 -11.80 -11.19 -6.59
CA PHE A 241 -10.42 -11.26 -7.07
C PHE A 241 -9.71 -9.91 -6.87
N GLY A 242 -8.73 -9.86 -6.00
CA GLY A 242 -8.00 -8.63 -5.68
C GLY A 242 -7.44 -7.89 -6.90
N CYS A 243 -7.11 -8.60 -7.98
CA CYS A 243 -6.55 -8.00 -9.18
C CYS A 243 -7.56 -7.29 -10.09
N VAL A 244 -8.85 -7.68 -10.07
CA VAL A 244 -9.89 -7.13 -10.96
C VAL A 244 -11.08 -6.54 -10.22
N ASP A 245 -11.40 -7.00 -8.99
CA ASP A 245 -12.47 -6.44 -8.18
C ASP A 245 -11.95 -5.42 -7.16
N GLY A 246 -10.62 -5.46 -6.86
CA GLY A 246 -9.93 -4.61 -5.91
C GLY A 246 -8.86 -3.72 -6.57
N PRO A 247 -7.83 -3.36 -5.82
CA PRO A 247 -7.39 -3.92 -4.54
C PRO A 247 -8.13 -3.40 -3.29
N ASP A 248 -8.93 -2.36 -3.42
CA ASP A 248 -9.63 -1.69 -2.32
C ASP A 248 -10.95 -2.39 -1.99
N PHE A 249 -11.14 -2.72 -0.70
CA PHE A 249 -12.35 -3.39 -0.22
C PHE A 249 -12.83 -2.78 1.11
N ASP A 250 -14.13 -2.94 1.41
CA ASP A 250 -14.67 -2.62 2.73
C ASP A 250 -14.01 -3.53 3.78
N ALA A 251 -13.24 -2.92 4.67
CA ALA A 251 -12.47 -3.62 5.68
C ALA A 251 -13.33 -4.46 6.63
N HIS A 252 -14.58 -4.03 6.88
CA HIS A 252 -15.48 -4.70 7.80
C HIS A 252 -16.08 -5.99 7.23
N GLU A 253 -15.93 -6.20 5.92
CA GLU A 253 -16.43 -7.37 5.21
C GLU A 253 -15.35 -8.36 4.81
N VAL A 254 -14.06 -8.01 4.99
CA VAL A 254 -12.92 -8.88 4.62
C VAL A 254 -12.75 -10.03 5.59
N ASP A 255 -12.63 -11.26 5.09
CA ASP A 255 -12.13 -12.40 5.86
C ASP A 255 -10.59 -12.38 5.93
N PHE A 256 -10.07 -11.69 6.95
CA PHE A 256 -8.62 -11.58 7.16
C PHE A 256 -7.96 -12.91 7.56
N GLU A 257 -8.71 -13.86 8.12
CA GLU A 257 -8.14 -15.17 8.48
C GLU A 257 -7.91 -16.02 7.22
N GLU A 258 -8.88 -16.05 6.31
CA GLU A 258 -8.69 -16.69 5.01
C GLU A 258 -7.52 -16.05 4.26
N LEU A 259 -7.46 -14.72 4.19
CA LEU A 259 -6.37 -14.00 3.53
C LEU A 259 -5.01 -14.38 4.12
N ARG A 260 -4.88 -14.42 5.46
CA ARG A 260 -3.65 -14.80 6.16
C ARG A 260 -3.22 -16.24 5.84
N LEU A 261 -4.17 -17.18 5.85
CA LEU A 261 -3.90 -18.58 5.51
C LEU A 261 -3.43 -18.72 4.05
N ARG A 262 -4.05 -17.98 3.14
CA ARG A 262 -3.66 -18.01 1.72
C ARG A 262 -2.28 -17.41 1.48
N LEU A 263 -1.91 -16.34 2.14
CA LEU A 263 -0.57 -15.74 2.06
C LEU A 263 0.52 -16.67 2.62
N ALA A 264 0.17 -17.62 3.48
CA ALA A 264 1.11 -18.58 4.03
C ALA A 264 1.31 -19.85 3.15
N LEU A 265 0.55 -20.03 2.06
CA LEU A 265 0.55 -21.27 1.25
C LEU A 265 1.92 -21.65 0.69
N PHE A 266 2.75 -20.68 0.31
CA PHE A 266 4.06 -20.91 -0.30
C PHE A 266 5.24 -20.56 0.60
N LYS A 267 4.99 -20.28 1.88
CA LYS A 267 6.03 -19.81 2.81
C LYS A 267 7.21 -20.79 2.93
N ASN A 268 6.95 -22.08 2.98
CA ASN A 268 8.02 -23.08 3.07
C ASN A 268 8.90 -23.10 1.81
N GLN A 269 8.31 -22.94 0.64
CA GLN A 269 9.03 -22.86 -0.64
C GLN A 269 9.85 -21.55 -0.71
N GLU A 270 9.27 -20.43 -0.31
CA GLU A 270 9.96 -19.14 -0.25
C GLU A 270 11.15 -19.16 0.72
N ASP A 271 10.98 -19.76 1.89
CA ASP A 271 12.06 -19.87 2.87
C ASP A 271 13.20 -20.78 2.39
N SER A 272 12.90 -21.82 1.60
CA SER A 272 13.92 -22.66 0.98
C SER A 272 14.76 -21.96 -0.10
N LEU A 273 14.23 -20.90 -0.71
CA LEU A 273 14.93 -20.10 -1.71
C LEU A 273 15.81 -18.97 -1.10
N LYS A 274 15.68 -18.74 0.21
CA LYS A 274 16.49 -17.76 0.96
C LYS A 274 17.75 -18.37 1.59
N ALA A 275 17.80 -19.71 1.68
CA ALA A 275 18.93 -20.47 2.20
C ALA A 275 19.95 -20.76 1.10
#